data_c482a18e195d5a2936ad0181a78993c4
#
_entry.id   c482a18e195d5a2936ad0181a78993c4
#
_cell.length_a   1.000
_cell.length_b   1.000
_cell.length_c   1.000
_cell.angle_alpha   90.00
_cell.angle_beta   90.00
_cell.angle_gamma   90.00
#
_symmetry.space_group_name_H-M   'P 1'
#
loop_
_entity.id
_entity.type
_entity.pdbx_description
1 polymer ?
#
loop_
_entity_poly.entity_id
_entity_poly.type
_entity_poly.pdbx_seq_one_letter_code
_entity_poly.pdbx_strand_id
1 'polypeptide(L)'
;MRATLFCLLLLTGCAPRPPDFTRRTGVIQLPPGRLVLHRELVIPEGAHDLEVRGHPSGSTLEAAPDFQGRALICSKGATGLRLAGFRIEGNRAALQKLIGLPNADIPFVRFYQNNGIVIEAAARVTVSKVVFHGVANYPLIVSASAGVRIEGVRVEDSGSLSPSLRNNASGGILLEEGTRDFEVVHCVVRRVRGNGIWTHSFYHSPRNAHGAIRENNIENVARDAIQVGHATQVTVEHNTGRWVGYPSDLVDIANWAVPAAIDTAGNVDKSTYSDNHFEDIDGKCIDLDGFHDGEIRDNSCVSHGLYDEYPWAQFGIVFNNANPDMESANVTVTGNLIDGAGYGGLYLLGSHHLVAHNRFLALNRNQCTTDRTRPRCDYGSGDPALLHSGICLVPGAARPARTVNNRIEDNEVSGFGMRESCIVAAPGVSLAANQAARNRCVDGGKTP
;
A
#
# COMPACT_ATOMS: atom_id res chain seq x y z
N MET A 1 -46.44 -56.39 -20.51
CA MET A 1 -45.38 -55.64 -19.71
C MET A 1 -44.20 -55.35 -20.64
N ARG A 2 -44.06 -54.08 -21.08
CA ARG A 2 -42.93 -53.66 -21.90
C ARG A 2 -41.97 -52.92 -20.98
N ALA A 3 -40.75 -53.38 -20.78
CA ALA A 3 -39.69 -52.75 -20.03
C ALA A 3 -38.99 -51.70 -20.91
N THR A 4 -39.09 -50.43 -20.53
CA THR A 4 -38.39 -49.34 -21.19
C THR A 4 -37.02 -49.22 -20.55
N LEU A 5 -35.98 -49.54 -21.33
CA LEU A 5 -34.58 -49.40 -20.91
C LEU A 5 -34.17 -47.91 -21.01
N PHE A 6 -33.95 -47.26 -19.88
CA PHE A 6 -33.40 -45.92 -19.82
C PHE A 6 -31.86 -45.97 -19.93
N CYS A 7 -31.35 -45.58 -21.09
CA CYS A 7 -29.91 -45.46 -21.31
C CYS A 7 -29.42 -44.15 -20.69
N LEU A 8 -28.75 -44.21 -19.52
CA LEU A 8 -28.12 -43.07 -18.87
C LEU A 8 -26.80 -42.80 -19.61
N LEU A 9 -26.81 -41.80 -20.50
CA LEU A 9 -25.57 -41.26 -21.11
C LEU A 9 -24.78 -40.51 -20.03
N LEU A 10 -23.79 -41.16 -19.45
CA LEU A 10 -22.74 -40.52 -18.65
C LEU A 10 -21.88 -39.68 -19.60
N LEU A 11 -22.14 -38.38 -19.67
CA LEU A 11 -21.24 -37.42 -20.25
C LEU A 11 -20.00 -37.34 -19.35
N THR A 12 -19.02 -38.18 -19.59
CA THR A 12 -17.67 -37.98 -19.06
C THR A 12 -17.06 -36.75 -19.74
N GLY A 13 -17.27 -35.60 -19.14
CA GLY A 13 -16.58 -34.38 -19.56
C GLY A 13 -15.08 -34.64 -19.43
N CYS A 14 -14.36 -34.74 -20.54
CA CYS A 14 -12.91 -34.74 -20.55
C CYS A 14 -12.41 -33.50 -19.77
N ALA A 15 -11.67 -33.73 -18.71
CA ALA A 15 -10.98 -32.63 -18.03
C ALA A 15 -10.17 -31.81 -19.05
N PRO A 16 -10.25 -30.51 -19.05
CA PRO A 16 -9.53 -29.68 -20.01
C PRO A 16 -8.04 -29.99 -19.94
N ARG A 17 -7.44 -30.27 -21.08
CA ARG A 17 -6.01 -30.56 -21.18
C ARG A 17 -5.24 -29.30 -20.71
N PRO A 18 -4.22 -29.44 -19.83
CA PRO A 18 -3.41 -28.31 -19.44
C PRO A 18 -2.80 -27.63 -20.68
N PRO A 19 -2.78 -26.29 -20.75
CA PRO A 19 -2.21 -25.57 -21.87
C PRO A 19 -0.70 -25.83 -21.98
N ASP A 20 -0.18 -25.76 -23.20
CA ASP A 20 1.24 -25.96 -23.45
C ASP A 20 2.06 -24.72 -23.07
N PHE A 21 2.62 -24.72 -21.88
CA PHE A 21 3.49 -23.67 -21.37
C PHE A 21 4.96 -23.81 -21.82
N THR A 22 5.29 -24.74 -22.72
CA THR A 22 6.65 -24.87 -23.28
C THR A 22 6.94 -23.86 -24.39
N ARG A 23 5.91 -23.16 -24.89
CA ARG A 23 6.03 -22.12 -25.91
C ARG A 23 6.81 -20.92 -25.41
N ARG A 24 7.69 -20.39 -26.26
CA ARG A 24 8.46 -19.20 -25.97
C ARG A 24 7.91 -17.93 -26.64
N THR A 25 6.98 -18.05 -27.57
CA THR A 25 6.39 -16.95 -28.32
C THR A 25 4.96 -17.23 -28.76
N GLY A 26 4.21 -16.21 -29.13
CA GLY A 26 2.85 -16.32 -29.65
C GLY A 26 1.79 -16.31 -28.54
N VAL A 27 0.71 -17.09 -28.70
CA VAL A 27 -0.42 -17.06 -27.77
C VAL A 27 -0.61 -18.45 -27.12
N ILE A 28 -0.69 -18.47 -25.81
CA ILE A 28 -1.19 -19.59 -25.01
C ILE A 28 -2.62 -19.25 -24.58
N GLN A 29 -3.59 -19.90 -25.22
CA GLN A 29 -5.00 -19.77 -24.85
C GLN A 29 -5.30 -20.70 -23.69
N LEU A 30 -5.72 -20.15 -22.55
CA LEU A 30 -6.19 -20.94 -21.42
C LEU A 30 -7.52 -21.64 -21.78
N PRO A 31 -7.79 -22.84 -21.26
CA PRO A 31 -9.04 -23.52 -21.50
C PRO A 31 -10.22 -22.79 -20.85
N PRO A 32 -11.44 -22.97 -21.34
CA PRO A 32 -12.62 -22.48 -20.65
C PRO A 32 -12.84 -23.21 -19.32
N GLY A 33 -13.46 -22.52 -18.37
CA GLY A 33 -13.79 -23.06 -17.07
C GLY A 33 -12.60 -23.11 -16.11
N ARG A 34 -12.56 -24.10 -15.26
CA ARG A 34 -11.63 -24.21 -14.13
C ARG A 34 -10.53 -25.23 -14.41
N LEU A 35 -9.29 -24.81 -14.28
CA LEU A 35 -8.10 -25.66 -14.34
C LEU A 35 -7.46 -25.71 -12.95
N VAL A 36 -7.50 -26.87 -12.31
CA VAL A 36 -6.89 -27.11 -11.00
C VAL A 36 -5.40 -27.43 -11.18
N LEU A 37 -4.56 -26.74 -10.43
CA LEU A 37 -3.11 -26.84 -10.51
C LEU A 37 -2.54 -27.39 -9.20
N HIS A 38 -1.78 -28.47 -9.29
CA HIS A 38 -1.00 -29.04 -8.19
C HIS A 38 0.44 -28.50 -8.15
N ARG A 39 0.90 -27.90 -9.26
CA ARG A 39 2.23 -27.29 -9.42
C ARG A 39 2.14 -26.03 -10.25
N GLU A 40 3.18 -25.22 -10.18
CA GLU A 40 3.30 -23.97 -10.94
C GLU A 40 3.33 -24.21 -12.46
N LEU A 41 2.72 -23.28 -13.19
CA LEU A 41 2.88 -23.12 -14.62
C LEU A 41 4.10 -22.21 -14.88
N VAL A 42 5.13 -22.74 -15.49
CA VAL A 42 6.38 -22.00 -15.72
C VAL A 42 6.43 -21.53 -17.17
N ILE A 43 6.52 -20.22 -17.35
CA ILE A 43 6.84 -19.60 -18.64
C ILE A 43 8.34 -19.79 -18.89
N PRO A 44 8.76 -20.35 -20.02
CA PRO A 44 10.15 -20.65 -20.29
C PRO A 44 11.03 -19.42 -20.22
N GLU A 45 12.23 -19.55 -19.65
CA GLU A 45 13.22 -18.48 -19.64
C GLU A 45 13.56 -18.05 -21.08
N GLY A 46 13.65 -16.72 -21.30
CA GLY A 46 13.86 -16.13 -22.62
C GLY A 46 12.61 -16.18 -23.54
N ALA A 47 11.44 -16.43 -22.97
CA ALA A 47 10.20 -16.23 -23.71
C ALA A 47 10.10 -14.77 -24.20
N HIS A 48 9.63 -14.59 -25.45
CA HIS A 48 9.50 -13.25 -26.02
C HIS A 48 8.18 -13.11 -26.81
N ASP A 49 7.57 -11.94 -26.69
CA ASP A 49 6.30 -11.61 -27.33
C ASP A 49 5.26 -12.73 -27.16
N LEU A 50 5.18 -13.23 -25.91
CA LEU A 50 4.29 -14.30 -25.48
C LEU A 50 3.08 -13.72 -24.78
N GLU A 51 1.89 -14.13 -25.19
CA GLU A 51 0.64 -13.81 -24.52
C GLU A 51 0.00 -15.06 -23.90
N VAL A 52 -0.32 -15.00 -22.60
CA VAL A 52 -1.21 -15.97 -21.92
C VAL A 52 -2.57 -15.31 -21.80
N ARG A 53 -3.57 -15.84 -22.46
CA ARG A 53 -4.90 -15.25 -22.58
C ARG A 53 -5.99 -16.15 -22.03
N GLY A 54 -6.91 -15.59 -21.25
CA GLY A 54 -8.13 -16.28 -20.83
C GLY A 54 -9.08 -16.57 -21.99
N HIS A 55 -9.85 -17.64 -21.88
CA HIS A 55 -10.88 -17.96 -22.87
C HIS A 55 -12.03 -16.92 -22.81
N PRO A 56 -12.68 -16.57 -23.93
CA PRO A 56 -13.80 -15.62 -23.91
C PRO A 56 -14.96 -16.00 -23.00
N SER A 57 -15.23 -17.28 -22.79
CA SER A 57 -16.22 -17.77 -21.82
C SER A 57 -15.69 -17.88 -20.38
N GLY A 58 -14.50 -17.36 -20.12
CA GLY A 58 -13.84 -17.36 -18.82
C GLY A 58 -12.88 -18.53 -18.62
N SER A 59 -11.73 -18.23 -18.01
CA SER A 59 -10.74 -19.22 -17.55
C SER A 59 -10.39 -18.93 -16.09
N THR A 60 -10.35 -19.97 -15.27
CA THR A 60 -9.91 -19.88 -13.88
C THR A 60 -8.76 -20.87 -13.65
N LEU A 61 -7.63 -20.37 -13.17
CA LEU A 61 -6.56 -21.19 -12.63
C LEU A 61 -6.77 -21.30 -11.12
N GLU A 62 -6.86 -22.50 -10.59
CA GLU A 62 -7.11 -22.74 -9.18
C GLU A 62 -5.98 -23.54 -8.55
N ALA A 63 -5.49 -23.08 -7.41
CA ALA A 63 -4.54 -23.86 -6.62
C ALA A 63 -5.24 -25.04 -5.94
N ALA A 64 -4.76 -26.24 -6.17
CA ALA A 64 -5.21 -27.43 -5.42
C ALA A 64 -4.86 -27.30 -3.92
N PRO A 65 -5.55 -27.99 -3.01
CA PRO A 65 -5.21 -27.98 -1.59
C PRO A 65 -3.80 -28.46 -1.27
N ASP A 66 -3.20 -29.25 -2.14
CA ASP A 66 -1.84 -29.77 -2.08
C ASP A 66 -0.88 -29.05 -3.03
N PHE A 67 -1.25 -27.87 -3.53
CA PHE A 67 -0.42 -27.11 -4.46
C PHE A 67 1.00 -26.86 -3.90
N GLN A 68 2.00 -27.08 -4.76
CA GLN A 68 3.41 -26.86 -4.45
C GLN A 68 4.03 -25.97 -5.52
N GLY A 69 4.45 -24.77 -5.11
CA GLY A 69 5.07 -23.81 -6.01
C GLY A 69 5.23 -22.43 -5.40
N ARG A 70 6.03 -21.61 -6.04
CA ARG A 70 6.18 -20.20 -5.64
C ARG A 70 4.92 -19.40 -6.01
N ALA A 71 4.35 -19.67 -7.17
CA ALA A 71 3.13 -19.05 -7.65
C ALA A 71 2.39 -19.97 -8.65
N LEU A 72 1.13 -19.67 -8.95
CA LEU A 72 0.40 -20.45 -9.99
C LEU A 72 1.02 -20.21 -11.37
N ILE A 73 1.51 -19.01 -11.67
CA ILE A 73 2.30 -18.70 -12.86
C ILE A 73 3.63 -18.09 -12.45
N CYS A 74 4.74 -18.64 -12.95
CA CYS A 74 6.08 -18.11 -12.78
C CYS A 74 6.73 -17.77 -14.11
N SER A 75 7.39 -16.62 -14.20
CA SER A 75 8.16 -16.18 -15.37
C SER A 75 9.48 -15.57 -14.94
N LYS A 76 10.57 -15.90 -15.63
CA LYS A 76 11.87 -15.27 -15.43
C LYS A 76 12.52 -14.96 -16.79
N GLY A 77 13.07 -13.74 -16.91
CA GLY A 77 13.81 -13.31 -18.10
C GLY A 77 12.97 -13.17 -19.37
N ALA A 78 11.66 -13.06 -19.26
CA ALA A 78 10.78 -12.86 -20.42
C ALA A 78 10.83 -11.43 -20.93
N THR A 79 10.58 -11.26 -22.26
CA THR A 79 10.49 -9.95 -22.89
C THR A 79 9.20 -9.83 -23.71
N GLY A 80 8.40 -8.79 -23.50
CA GLY A 80 7.11 -8.62 -24.18
C GLY A 80 6.05 -9.63 -23.70
N LEU A 81 6.07 -9.98 -22.41
CA LEU A 81 5.10 -10.88 -21.79
C LEU A 81 3.77 -10.17 -21.55
N ARG A 82 2.68 -10.81 -21.97
CA ARG A 82 1.30 -10.35 -21.72
C ARG A 82 0.51 -11.43 -20.99
N LEU A 83 -0.10 -11.09 -19.87
CA LEU A 83 -1.01 -11.96 -19.10
C LEU A 83 -2.36 -11.26 -19.03
N ALA A 84 -3.42 -11.85 -19.60
CA ALA A 84 -4.66 -11.11 -19.80
C ALA A 84 -5.95 -11.93 -19.65
N GLY A 85 -6.94 -11.36 -18.96
CA GLY A 85 -8.33 -11.77 -19.04
C GLY A 85 -8.65 -13.14 -18.45
N PHE A 86 -8.05 -13.53 -17.33
CA PHE A 86 -8.35 -14.76 -16.59
C PHE A 86 -8.45 -14.52 -15.09
N ARG A 87 -8.90 -15.56 -14.38
CA ARG A 87 -9.04 -15.55 -12.93
C ARG A 87 -8.04 -16.51 -12.28
N ILE A 88 -7.53 -16.12 -11.11
CA ILE A 88 -6.73 -16.95 -10.21
C ILE A 88 -7.50 -17.13 -8.90
N GLU A 89 -7.75 -18.39 -8.52
CA GLU A 89 -8.25 -18.82 -7.22
C GLU A 89 -7.09 -19.41 -6.42
N GLY A 90 -6.61 -18.68 -5.43
CA GLY A 90 -5.38 -19.02 -4.72
C GLY A 90 -5.54 -20.04 -3.59
N ASN A 91 -6.77 -20.46 -3.27
CA ASN A 91 -7.09 -21.42 -2.21
C ASN A 91 -6.43 -21.11 -0.86
N ARG A 92 -6.51 -19.82 -0.45
CA ARG A 92 -5.89 -19.33 0.80
C ARG A 92 -6.23 -20.21 2.00
N ALA A 93 -7.46 -20.68 2.10
CA ALA A 93 -7.91 -21.45 3.25
C ALA A 93 -7.08 -22.74 3.46
N ALA A 94 -6.65 -23.41 2.40
CA ALA A 94 -5.84 -24.61 2.47
C ALA A 94 -4.33 -24.32 2.50
N LEU A 95 -3.88 -23.23 1.84
CA LEU A 95 -2.46 -23.01 1.56
C LEU A 95 -1.80 -21.94 2.45
N GLN A 96 -2.58 -21.21 3.22
CA GLN A 96 -2.04 -20.18 4.12
C GLN A 96 -1.14 -20.79 5.18
N LYS A 97 0.01 -20.17 5.39
CA LYS A 97 0.89 -20.40 6.54
C LYS A 97 0.99 -19.12 7.35
N LEU A 98 1.08 -19.24 8.65
CA LEU A 98 1.38 -18.11 9.54
C LEU A 98 2.88 -17.86 9.46
N ILE A 99 3.27 -16.80 8.76
CA ILE A 99 4.68 -16.48 8.51
C ILE A 99 4.96 -15.03 8.92
N GLY A 100 6.17 -14.79 9.43
CA GLY A 100 6.67 -13.46 9.69
C GLY A 100 7.14 -12.74 8.41
N LEU A 101 7.83 -11.63 8.60
CA LEU A 101 8.57 -10.96 7.52
C LEU A 101 9.87 -11.71 7.25
N PRO A 102 10.39 -11.69 6.02
CA PRO A 102 11.72 -12.21 5.74
C PRO A 102 12.79 -11.39 6.46
N ASN A 103 13.98 -12.00 6.60
CA ASN A 103 15.16 -11.24 7.00
C ASN A 103 15.45 -10.14 5.96
N ALA A 104 16.09 -9.06 6.39
CA ALA A 104 16.32 -7.87 5.58
C ALA A 104 17.20 -8.08 4.31
N ASP A 105 17.75 -9.26 4.11
CA ASP A 105 18.57 -9.65 2.96
C ASP A 105 17.89 -10.65 2.01
N ILE A 106 16.64 -11.02 2.28
CA ILE A 106 15.90 -12.00 1.46
C ILE A 106 14.77 -11.28 0.69
N PRO A 107 14.86 -11.19 -0.66
CA PRO A 107 13.78 -10.64 -1.49
C PRO A 107 12.47 -11.38 -1.28
N PHE A 108 11.38 -10.65 -1.31
CA PHE A 108 10.06 -11.22 -1.05
C PHE A 108 9.67 -12.27 -2.09
N VAL A 109 10.08 -12.08 -3.34
CA VAL A 109 9.90 -13.06 -4.42
C VAL A 109 10.53 -14.43 -4.12
N ARG A 110 11.53 -14.47 -3.25
CA ARG A 110 12.18 -15.73 -2.83
C ARG A 110 11.61 -16.29 -1.53
N PHE A 111 11.06 -15.43 -0.70
CA PHE A 111 10.55 -15.82 0.62
C PHE A 111 9.12 -16.36 0.56
N TYR A 112 8.22 -15.64 -0.11
CA TYR A 112 6.82 -15.98 -0.14
C TYR A 112 6.52 -17.08 -1.19
N GLN A 113 5.74 -18.07 -0.77
CA GLN A 113 5.24 -19.17 -1.61
C GLN A 113 3.72 -19.02 -1.80
N ASN A 114 3.13 -19.83 -2.67
CA ASN A 114 1.70 -19.82 -2.92
C ASN A 114 1.17 -18.43 -3.33
N ASN A 115 1.93 -17.74 -4.15
CA ASN A 115 1.55 -16.48 -4.77
C ASN A 115 0.64 -16.74 -5.99
N GLY A 116 0.03 -15.70 -6.53
CA GLY A 116 -0.73 -15.80 -7.76
C GLY A 116 0.17 -15.85 -9.00
N ILE A 117 0.87 -14.75 -9.28
CA ILE A 117 1.81 -14.60 -10.39
C ILE A 117 3.12 -14.04 -9.87
N VAL A 118 4.24 -14.60 -10.32
CA VAL A 118 5.60 -14.11 -10.07
C VAL A 118 6.30 -13.85 -11.40
N ILE A 119 6.82 -12.63 -11.59
CA ILE A 119 7.56 -12.20 -12.76
C ILE A 119 8.90 -11.62 -12.31
N GLU A 120 10.01 -12.20 -12.78
CA GLU A 120 11.37 -11.80 -12.40
C GLU A 120 12.21 -11.43 -13.62
N ALA A 121 13.03 -10.39 -13.51
CA ALA A 121 14.02 -9.97 -14.49
C ALA A 121 13.46 -9.86 -15.91
N ALA A 122 12.24 -9.37 -16.06
CA ALA A 122 11.51 -9.29 -17.31
C ALA A 122 11.52 -7.87 -17.91
N ALA A 123 11.22 -7.75 -19.19
CA ALA A 123 11.11 -6.47 -19.88
C ALA A 123 9.83 -6.39 -20.71
N ARG A 124 9.20 -5.20 -20.76
CA ARG A 124 7.96 -4.95 -21.50
C ARG A 124 6.84 -5.92 -21.08
N VAL A 125 6.49 -5.90 -19.80
CA VAL A 125 5.47 -6.75 -19.19
C VAL A 125 4.12 -6.05 -19.16
N THR A 126 3.05 -6.77 -19.50
CA THR A 126 1.67 -6.30 -19.31
C THR A 126 0.87 -7.37 -18.55
N VAL A 127 0.27 -6.98 -17.42
CA VAL A 127 -0.73 -7.78 -16.71
C VAL A 127 -2.04 -7.01 -16.74
N SER A 128 -3.05 -7.52 -17.45
CA SER A 128 -4.29 -6.77 -17.64
C SER A 128 -5.54 -7.60 -17.42
N LYS A 129 -6.53 -7.01 -16.73
CA LYS A 129 -7.84 -7.62 -16.48
C LYS A 129 -7.74 -9.04 -15.88
N VAL A 130 -6.75 -9.26 -15.04
CA VAL A 130 -6.60 -10.50 -14.24
C VAL A 130 -7.31 -10.28 -12.92
N VAL A 131 -8.07 -11.28 -12.49
CA VAL A 131 -8.77 -11.28 -11.19
C VAL A 131 -8.10 -12.28 -10.27
N PHE A 132 -7.61 -11.82 -9.15
CA PHE A 132 -7.04 -12.64 -8.09
C PHE A 132 -8.01 -12.72 -6.92
N HIS A 133 -8.29 -13.92 -6.45
CA HIS A 133 -9.12 -14.15 -5.29
C HIS A 133 -8.51 -15.21 -4.38
N GLY A 134 -8.54 -14.95 -3.07
CA GLY A 134 -8.12 -15.92 -2.08
C GLY A 134 -6.67 -16.41 -2.23
N VAL A 135 -5.74 -15.54 -2.69
CA VAL A 135 -4.32 -15.89 -2.80
C VAL A 135 -3.69 -15.88 -1.40
N ALA A 136 -2.91 -16.93 -1.10
CA ALA A 136 -2.36 -17.12 0.24
C ALA A 136 -1.36 -16.03 0.64
N ASN A 137 -0.56 -15.54 -0.31
CA ASN A 137 0.39 -14.44 -0.07
C ASN A 137 0.18 -13.31 -1.07
N TYR A 138 1.09 -13.08 -2.01
CA TYR A 138 0.96 -12.01 -2.99
C TYR A 138 0.21 -12.46 -4.24
N PRO A 139 -0.88 -11.79 -4.62
CA PRO A 139 -1.50 -11.97 -5.93
C PRO A 139 -0.55 -11.76 -7.09
N LEU A 140 0.26 -10.71 -7.03
CA LEU A 140 1.22 -10.38 -8.08
C LEU A 140 2.51 -9.85 -7.48
N ILE A 141 3.63 -10.46 -7.86
CA ILE A 141 4.98 -9.95 -7.59
C ILE A 141 5.67 -9.71 -8.93
N VAL A 142 6.24 -8.52 -9.09
CA VAL A 142 7.12 -8.17 -10.21
C VAL A 142 8.45 -7.71 -9.62
N SER A 143 9.52 -8.42 -9.92
CA SER A 143 10.85 -8.18 -9.34
C SER A 143 11.88 -7.92 -10.43
N ALA A 144 12.78 -6.95 -10.21
CA ALA A 144 13.92 -6.63 -11.07
C ALA A 144 13.54 -6.46 -12.57
N SER A 145 12.38 -5.89 -12.85
CA SER A 145 11.81 -5.83 -14.20
C SER A 145 11.71 -4.40 -14.74
N ALA A 146 11.54 -4.23 -16.04
CA ALA A 146 11.45 -2.92 -16.67
C ALA A 146 10.32 -2.83 -17.70
N GLY A 147 9.70 -1.63 -17.82
CA GLY A 147 8.59 -1.42 -18.72
C GLY A 147 7.37 -2.25 -18.34
N VAL A 148 6.89 -2.08 -17.11
CA VAL A 148 5.82 -2.89 -16.50
C VAL A 148 4.51 -2.14 -16.50
N ARG A 149 3.45 -2.72 -17.08
CA ARG A 149 2.10 -2.19 -17.00
C ARG A 149 1.16 -3.17 -16.35
N ILE A 150 0.54 -2.76 -15.25
CA ILE A 150 -0.48 -3.52 -14.51
C ILE A 150 -1.77 -2.71 -14.62
N GLU A 151 -2.76 -3.23 -15.34
CA GLU A 151 -3.95 -2.47 -15.70
C GLU A 151 -5.25 -3.23 -15.45
N GLY A 152 -6.19 -2.61 -14.74
CA GLY A 152 -7.51 -3.17 -14.51
C GLY A 152 -7.50 -4.52 -13.78
N VAL A 153 -6.47 -4.76 -12.99
CA VAL A 153 -6.33 -5.95 -12.15
C VAL A 153 -7.24 -5.82 -10.92
N ARG A 154 -7.87 -6.93 -10.54
CA ARG A 154 -8.66 -6.99 -9.30
C ARG A 154 -8.03 -7.98 -8.34
N VAL A 155 -7.86 -7.56 -7.10
CA VAL A 155 -7.34 -8.37 -5.99
C VAL A 155 -8.36 -8.40 -4.88
N GLU A 156 -8.76 -9.59 -4.46
CA GLU A 156 -9.74 -9.77 -3.40
C GLU A 156 -9.33 -10.89 -2.44
N ASP A 157 -9.61 -10.69 -1.14
CA ASP A 157 -9.51 -11.72 -0.09
C ASP A 157 -8.13 -12.41 -0.01
N SER A 158 -7.04 -11.68 -0.20
CA SER A 158 -5.69 -12.24 -0.32
C SER A 158 -4.79 -11.85 0.86
N GLY A 159 -3.64 -12.51 0.96
CA GLY A 159 -2.63 -12.26 1.99
C GLY A 159 -2.63 -13.26 3.14
N SER A 160 -1.49 -13.36 3.79
CA SER A 160 -1.26 -14.20 4.98
C SER A 160 -1.38 -13.38 6.27
N LEU A 161 -1.48 -14.08 7.39
CA LEU A 161 -1.30 -13.51 8.73
C LEU A 161 0.11 -13.85 9.25
N SER A 162 0.57 -13.02 10.17
CA SER A 162 1.78 -13.27 10.96
C SER A 162 1.53 -14.38 11.99
N PRO A 163 2.59 -14.92 12.65
CA PRO A 163 2.42 -15.87 13.73
C PRO A 163 1.57 -15.38 14.90
N SER A 164 1.44 -14.06 15.09
CA SER A 164 0.57 -13.46 16.10
C SER A 164 -0.90 -13.33 15.65
N LEU A 165 -1.27 -13.91 14.51
CA LEU A 165 -2.59 -13.81 13.89
C LEU A 165 -2.98 -12.36 13.52
N ARG A 166 -1.98 -11.51 13.35
CA ARG A 166 -2.12 -10.11 12.94
C ARG A 166 -1.77 -9.93 11.46
N ASN A 167 -1.94 -8.73 10.95
CA ASN A 167 -1.60 -8.40 9.58
C ASN A 167 -0.13 -8.72 9.26
N ASN A 168 0.12 -8.92 7.98
CA ASN A 168 1.46 -9.14 7.43
C ASN A 168 1.67 -8.16 6.27
N ALA A 169 2.80 -8.24 5.60
CA ALA A 169 3.09 -7.42 4.42
C ALA A 169 2.29 -7.86 3.17
N SER A 170 1.99 -9.15 3.05
CA SER A 170 1.41 -9.74 1.84
C SER A 170 -0.09 -9.48 1.67
N GLY A 171 -0.54 -9.37 0.45
CA GLY A 171 -1.98 -9.27 0.15
C GLY A 171 -2.32 -8.60 -1.16
N GLY A 172 -1.53 -7.66 -1.62
CA GLY A 172 -1.80 -6.89 -2.83
C GLY A 172 -0.78 -7.10 -3.95
N ILE A 173 -0.45 -6.03 -4.65
CA ILE A 173 0.50 -5.98 -5.77
C ILE A 173 1.85 -5.50 -5.25
N LEU A 174 2.91 -6.25 -5.52
CA LEU A 174 4.27 -5.90 -5.13
C LEU A 174 5.16 -5.72 -6.36
N LEU A 175 5.87 -4.58 -6.41
CA LEU A 175 6.97 -4.33 -7.34
C LEU A 175 8.24 -4.20 -6.50
N GLU A 176 9.28 -4.98 -6.80
CA GLU A 176 10.48 -4.99 -5.96
C GLU A 176 11.79 -5.00 -6.74
N GLU A 177 12.88 -4.75 -6.01
CA GLU A 177 14.27 -4.98 -6.43
C GLU A 177 14.64 -4.27 -7.73
N GLY A 178 14.45 -2.94 -7.79
CA GLY A 178 14.82 -2.14 -8.95
C GLY A 178 13.88 -2.27 -10.15
N THR A 179 12.64 -2.66 -9.92
CA THR A 179 11.60 -2.59 -10.95
C THR A 179 11.40 -1.13 -11.37
N ARG A 180 11.46 -0.85 -12.67
CA ARG A 180 11.44 0.51 -13.21
C ARG A 180 10.57 0.67 -14.45
N ASP A 181 10.28 1.92 -14.78
CA ASP A 181 9.43 2.28 -15.90
C ASP A 181 8.08 1.54 -15.79
N PHE A 182 7.44 1.66 -14.60
CA PHE A 182 6.24 0.91 -14.28
C PHE A 182 5.00 1.79 -14.18
N GLU A 183 3.85 1.18 -14.45
CA GLU A 183 2.54 1.79 -14.23
C GLU A 183 1.57 0.77 -13.62
N VAL A 184 0.91 1.16 -12.53
CA VAL A 184 -0.19 0.42 -11.89
C VAL A 184 -1.43 1.30 -11.97
N VAL A 185 -2.39 0.91 -12.80
CA VAL A 185 -3.51 1.79 -13.16
C VAL A 185 -4.85 1.06 -13.23
N HIS A 186 -5.92 1.75 -12.80
CA HIS A 186 -7.30 1.25 -12.80
C HIS A 186 -7.48 -0.10 -12.07
N CYS A 187 -6.62 -0.38 -11.09
CA CYS A 187 -6.70 -1.61 -10.30
C CYS A 187 -7.66 -1.44 -9.12
N VAL A 188 -8.22 -2.56 -8.69
CA VAL A 188 -9.08 -2.64 -7.50
C VAL A 188 -8.47 -3.64 -6.54
N VAL A 189 -8.16 -3.20 -5.31
CA VAL A 189 -7.61 -4.06 -4.25
C VAL A 189 -8.55 -3.99 -3.05
N ARG A 190 -9.04 -5.15 -2.61
CA ARG A 190 -10.03 -5.21 -1.52
C ARG A 190 -9.80 -6.39 -0.59
N ARG A 191 -10.02 -6.16 0.71
CA ARG A 191 -9.98 -7.19 1.76
C ARG A 191 -8.68 -7.98 1.75
N VAL A 192 -7.56 -7.25 1.75
CA VAL A 192 -6.23 -7.86 1.84
C VAL A 192 -5.65 -7.70 3.24
N ARG A 193 -4.83 -8.67 3.63
CA ARG A 193 -4.26 -8.76 4.98
C ARG A 193 -2.95 -8.01 5.17
N GLY A 194 -2.46 -7.36 4.15
CA GLY A 194 -1.26 -6.55 4.15
C GLY A 194 -1.44 -5.31 3.29
N ASN A 195 -0.38 -4.91 2.59
CA ASN A 195 -0.39 -3.73 1.74
C ASN A 195 -1.24 -3.92 0.48
N GLY A 196 -1.86 -2.85 0.02
CA GLY A 196 -2.63 -2.84 -1.22
C GLY A 196 -1.72 -2.84 -2.46
N ILE A 197 -0.95 -1.78 -2.68
CA ILE A 197 0.06 -1.67 -3.74
C ILE A 197 1.37 -1.26 -3.07
N TRP A 198 2.44 -1.95 -3.37
CA TRP A 198 3.72 -1.72 -2.71
C TRP A 198 4.89 -1.73 -3.68
N THR A 199 5.77 -0.72 -3.58
CA THR A 199 7.12 -0.80 -4.14
C THR A 199 8.12 -1.06 -3.01
N HIS A 200 9.06 -1.98 -3.21
CA HIS A 200 10.04 -2.36 -2.21
C HIS A 200 11.39 -2.67 -2.85
N SER A 201 12.47 -2.17 -2.27
CA SER A 201 13.84 -2.60 -2.59
C SER A 201 14.68 -2.53 -1.33
N PHE A 202 15.71 -3.35 -1.23
CA PHE A 202 16.67 -3.23 -0.13
C PHE A 202 17.59 -2.03 -0.31
N TYR A 203 18.21 -1.57 0.75
CA TYR A 203 19.17 -0.45 0.72
C TYR A 203 20.38 -0.71 -0.17
N HIS A 204 20.79 -1.97 -0.35
CA HIS A 204 21.91 -2.38 -1.20
C HIS A 204 21.45 -2.77 -2.62
N SER A 205 20.18 -2.84 -2.88
CA SER A 205 19.61 -3.11 -4.19
C SER A 205 19.31 -1.82 -4.95
N PRO A 206 19.20 -1.87 -6.29
CA PRO A 206 18.69 -0.73 -7.03
C PRO A 206 17.29 -0.32 -6.55
N ARG A 207 17.05 0.98 -6.39
CA ARG A 207 15.73 1.50 -6.04
C ARG A 207 14.73 1.28 -7.18
N ASN A 208 13.47 1.08 -6.85
CA ASN A 208 12.40 1.17 -7.84
C ASN A 208 12.37 2.59 -8.43
N ALA A 209 12.12 2.74 -9.72
CA ALA A 209 12.26 4.04 -10.37
C ALA A 209 11.29 4.30 -11.52
N HIS A 210 11.03 5.59 -11.79
CA HIS A 210 10.23 6.05 -12.91
C HIS A 210 8.86 5.35 -12.97
N GLY A 211 8.12 5.40 -11.86
CA GLY A 211 6.86 4.69 -11.72
C GLY A 211 5.64 5.60 -11.60
N ALA A 212 4.47 5.07 -11.97
CA ALA A 212 3.19 5.68 -11.70
C ALA A 212 2.22 4.68 -11.07
N ILE A 213 1.59 5.08 -9.95
CA ILE A 213 0.50 4.36 -9.29
C ILE A 213 -0.69 5.31 -9.32
N ARG A 214 -1.65 5.05 -10.20
CA ARG A 214 -2.71 6.03 -10.43
C ARG A 214 -4.08 5.41 -10.71
N GLU A 215 -5.13 6.15 -10.37
CA GLU A 215 -6.51 5.79 -10.66
C GLU A 215 -6.90 4.40 -10.13
N ASN A 216 -6.32 3.99 -8.99
CA ASN A 216 -6.64 2.74 -8.34
C ASN A 216 -7.67 2.95 -7.22
N ASN A 217 -8.47 1.92 -6.94
CA ASN A 217 -9.39 1.90 -5.79
C ASN A 217 -8.96 0.83 -4.79
N ILE A 218 -8.72 1.23 -3.53
CA ILE A 218 -8.14 0.36 -2.50
C ILE A 218 -9.00 0.42 -1.25
N GLU A 219 -9.59 -0.71 -0.86
CA GLU A 219 -10.56 -0.77 0.26
C GLU A 219 -10.30 -1.95 1.19
N ASN A 220 -10.50 -1.76 2.47
CA ASN A 220 -10.36 -2.82 3.48
C ASN A 220 -8.97 -3.50 3.40
N VAL A 221 -7.94 -2.74 3.59
CA VAL A 221 -6.57 -3.25 3.66
C VAL A 221 -6.08 -3.17 5.11
N ALA A 222 -5.51 -4.26 5.61
CA ALA A 222 -5.14 -4.33 7.02
C ALA A 222 -3.79 -3.63 7.31
N ARG A 223 -3.11 -3.10 6.30
CA ARG A 223 -1.90 -2.30 6.40
C ARG A 223 -2.01 -1.10 5.46
N ASP A 224 -0.95 -0.71 4.78
CA ASP A 224 -0.95 0.49 3.94
C ASP A 224 -1.74 0.29 2.64
N ALA A 225 -2.50 1.30 2.23
CA ALA A 225 -3.16 1.21 0.93
C ALA A 225 -2.14 1.28 -0.20
N ILE A 226 -1.23 2.25 -0.17
CA ILE A 226 -0.11 2.36 -1.10
C ILE A 226 1.15 2.61 -0.27
N GLN A 227 2.17 1.76 -0.45
CA GLN A 227 3.48 1.97 0.16
C GLN A 227 4.54 2.17 -0.94
N VAL A 228 5.24 3.30 -0.88
CA VAL A 228 6.38 3.59 -1.75
C VAL A 228 7.65 3.39 -0.92
N GLY A 229 8.33 2.28 -1.12
CA GLY A 229 9.51 1.90 -0.37
C GLY A 229 10.76 1.90 -1.24
N HIS A 230 11.80 2.59 -0.78
CA HIS A 230 13.13 2.67 -1.40
C HIS A 230 13.06 2.89 -2.92
N ALA A 231 12.59 4.07 -3.31
CA ALA A 231 12.24 4.40 -4.70
C ALA A 231 12.68 5.81 -5.09
N THR A 232 12.66 6.11 -6.38
CA THR A 232 12.92 7.45 -6.92
C THR A 232 12.01 7.75 -8.11
N GLN A 233 11.57 9.00 -8.23
CA GLN A 233 10.75 9.44 -9.36
C GLN A 233 9.46 8.61 -9.52
N VAL A 234 8.72 8.43 -8.42
CA VAL A 234 7.43 7.74 -8.40
C VAL A 234 6.30 8.76 -8.21
N THR A 235 5.30 8.68 -9.08
CA THR A 235 4.06 9.45 -8.96
C THR A 235 2.94 8.57 -8.40
N VAL A 236 2.28 9.04 -7.33
CA VAL A 236 1.07 8.44 -6.76
C VAL A 236 -0.06 9.43 -6.90
N GLU A 237 -1.00 9.18 -7.82
CA GLU A 237 -1.99 10.20 -8.16
C GLU A 237 -3.39 9.64 -8.45
N HIS A 238 -4.42 10.43 -8.12
CA HIS A 238 -5.83 10.11 -8.43
C HIS A 238 -6.28 8.74 -7.89
N ASN A 239 -5.64 8.22 -6.85
CA ASN A 239 -6.09 6.99 -6.20
C ASN A 239 -7.18 7.30 -5.19
N THR A 240 -8.10 6.36 -5.03
CA THR A 240 -9.17 6.44 -4.04
C THR A 240 -9.15 5.22 -3.12
N GLY A 241 -9.61 5.40 -1.90
CA GLY A 241 -9.72 4.27 -0.99
C GLY A 241 -10.44 4.59 0.30
N ARG A 242 -10.73 3.54 1.06
CA ARG A 242 -11.35 3.65 2.38
C ARG A 242 -11.09 2.42 3.23
N TRP A 243 -11.28 2.59 4.55
CA TRP A 243 -11.06 1.52 5.53
C TRP A 243 -9.64 0.92 5.42
N VAL A 244 -8.66 1.80 5.49
CA VAL A 244 -7.24 1.45 5.62
C VAL A 244 -6.93 1.18 7.09
N GLY A 245 -6.21 0.09 7.39
CA GLY A 245 -6.04 -0.40 8.76
C GLY A 245 -7.22 -1.26 9.24
N TYR A 246 -7.95 -1.88 8.35
CA TYR A 246 -9.13 -2.68 8.65
C TYR A 246 -9.01 -4.14 8.19
N PRO A 247 -9.62 -5.05 8.95
CA PRO A 247 -10.26 -4.82 10.26
C PRO A 247 -9.23 -4.50 11.34
N SER A 248 -9.60 -3.62 12.27
CA SER A 248 -8.69 -3.07 13.30
C SER A 248 -8.08 -4.13 14.22
N ASP A 249 -8.78 -5.24 14.45
CA ASP A 249 -8.30 -6.37 15.25
C ASP A 249 -7.15 -7.14 14.58
N LEU A 250 -6.93 -6.96 13.30
CA LEU A 250 -5.79 -7.53 12.59
C LEU A 250 -4.54 -6.65 12.63
N VAL A 251 -4.65 -5.38 12.98
CA VAL A 251 -3.50 -4.46 12.95
C VAL A 251 -2.48 -4.80 14.04
N ASP A 252 -1.22 -4.97 13.66
CA ASP A 252 -0.10 -5.27 14.55
C ASP A 252 0.61 -4.00 15.00
N ILE A 253 0.05 -3.35 16.00
CA ILE A 253 0.61 -2.13 16.58
C ILE A 253 1.87 -2.37 17.40
N ALA A 254 2.02 -3.55 17.99
CA ALA A 254 3.18 -3.86 18.83
C ALA A 254 4.50 -3.69 18.08
N ASN A 255 4.48 -3.82 16.74
CA ASN A 255 5.62 -3.57 15.87
C ASN A 255 5.60 -2.17 15.22
N TRP A 256 4.80 -1.23 15.74
CA TRP A 256 4.69 0.16 15.27
C TRP A 256 4.30 0.30 13.79
N ALA A 257 3.76 -0.74 13.20
CA ALA A 257 3.24 -0.73 11.84
C ALA A 257 1.84 -0.09 11.80
N VAL A 258 1.77 1.19 12.15
CA VAL A 258 0.52 1.96 12.04
C VAL A 258 0.20 2.12 10.56
N PRO A 259 -0.95 1.65 10.10
CA PRO A 259 -1.35 1.75 8.70
C PRO A 259 -1.34 3.18 8.17
N ALA A 260 -1.12 3.34 6.88
CA ALA A 260 -1.22 4.62 6.20
C ALA A 260 -1.98 4.51 4.87
N ALA A 261 -2.69 5.57 4.48
CA ALA A 261 -3.27 5.59 3.14
C ALA A 261 -2.15 5.64 2.09
N ILE A 262 -1.15 6.49 2.28
CA ILE A 262 0.08 6.47 1.49
C ILE A 262 1.25 6.45 2.47
N ASP A 263 2.07 5.42 2.41
CA ASP A 263 3.25 5.24 3.22
C ASP A 263 4.53 5.39 2.39
N THR A 264 5.52 6.04 2.96
CA THR A 264 6.88 6.03 2.44
C THR A 264 7.77 5.28 3.42
N ALA A 265 8.48 4.29 2.94
CA ALA A 265 9.40 3.53 3.78
C ALA A 265 10.78 3.45 3.12
N GLY A 266 11.76 4.11 3.73
CA GLY A 266 13.10 4.14 3.21
C GLY A 266 13.38 5.34 2.31
N ASN A 267 14.52 5.33 1.62
CA ASN A 267 14.97 6.46 0.80
C ASN A 267 14.07 6.65 -0.43
N VAL A 268 13.26 7.72 -0.43
CA VAL A 268 12.37 8.09 -1.55
C VAL A 268 12.57 9.56 -1.89
N ASP A 269 12.93 9.83 -3.15
CA ASP A 269 13.16 11.19 -3.64
C ASP A 269 12.47 11.48 -4.97
N LYS A 270 12.37 12.77 -5.31
CA LYS A 270 11.85 13.26 -6.60
C LYS A 270 10.49 12.66 -6.96
N SER A 271 9.71 12.38 -5.94
CA SER A 271 8.42 11.71 -6.05
C SER A 271 7.28 12.69 -5.76
N THR A 272 6.12 12.43 -6.31
CA THR A 272 4.94 13.28 -6.15
C THR A 272 3.74 12.44 -5.72
N TYR A 273 3.08 12.82 -4.63
CA TYR A 273 1.81 12.25 -4.21
C TYR A 273 0.73 13.32 -4.35
N SER A 274 -0.19 13.15 -5.29
CA SER A 274 -1.16 14.20 -5.60
C SER A 274 -2.56 13.70 -5.90
N ASP A 275 -3.54 14.51 -5.58
CA ASP A 275 -4.94 14.30 -5.97
C ASP A 275 -5.50 12.94 -5.51
N ASN A 276 -4.97 12.35 -4.43
CA ASN A 276 -5.47 11.11 -3.87
C ASN A 276 -6.57 11.40 -2.84
N HIS A 277 -7.58 10.54 -2.78
CA HIS A 277 -8.70 10.68 -1.85
C HIS A 277 -8.91 9.40 -1.05
N PHE A 278 -8.76 9.48 0.27
CA PHE A 278 -8.96 8.36 1.18
C PHE A 278 -9.94 8.72 2.30
N GLU A 279 -10.76 7.75 2.67
CA GLU A 279 -11.74 7.90 3.74
C GLU A 279 -11.54 6.86 4.83
N ASP A 280 -11.83 7.23 6.07
CA ASP A 280 -11.89 6.32 7.21
C ASP A 280 -10.62 5.45 7.36
N ILE A 281 -9.51 6.11 7.63
CA ILE A 281 -8.20 5.47 7.82
C ILE A 281 -7.98 5.24 9.32
N ASP A 282 -7.74 4.00 9.72
CA ASP A 282 -7.29 3.67 11.07
C ASP A 282 -5.75 3.72 11.13
N GLY A 283 -5.23 4.93 11.01
CA GLY A 283 -3.82 5.18 10.93
C GLY A 283 -3.48 6.59 10.45
N LYS A 284 -2.46 6.72 9.64
CA LYS A 284 -1.97 7.99 9.07
C LYS A 284 -2.59 8.24 7.70
N CYS A 285 -2.87 9.49 7.38
CA CYS A 285 -3.20 9.86 6.01
C CYS A 285 -1.99 9.60 5.09
N ILE A 286 -0.87 10.27 5.38
CA ILE A 286 0.38 10.11 4.63
C ILE A 286 1.53 9.97 5.62
N ASP A 287 2.34 8.93 5.49
CA ASP A 287 3.60 8.76 6.22
C ASP A 287 4.79 9.00 5.29
N LEU A 288 5.73 9.83 5.71
CA LEU A 288 6.86 10.29 4.91
C LEU A 288 8.18 9.90 5.59
N ASP A 289 8.40 8.59 5.80
CA ASP A 289 9.66 8.10 6.36
C ASP A 289 10.77 8.06 5.29
N GLY A 290 11.68 9.03 5.38
CA GLY A 290 12.80 9.17 4.44
C GLY A 290 12.44 9.81 3.09
N PHE A 291 11.34 10.54 3.02
CA PHE A 291 10.93 11.28 1.84
C PHE A 291 11.63 12.64 1.74
N HIS A 292 12.22 12.95 0.59
CA HIS A 292 12.90 14.22 0.34
C HIS A 292 12.84 14.64 -1.13
N ASP A 293 13.09 15.93 -1.40
CA ASP A 293 13.11 16.51 -2.75
C ASP A 293 11.84 16.17 -3.57
N GLY A 294 10.66 16.30 -2.96
CA GLY A 294 9.41 15.86 -3.58
C GLY A 294 8.20 16.72 -3.20
N GLU A 295 7.02 16.29 -3.66
CA GLU A 295 5.78 17.05 -3.53
C GLU A 295 4.63 16.19 -2.98
N ILE A 296 3.89 16.77 -2.04
CA ILE A 296 2.66 16.21 -1.46
C ILE A 296 1.58 17.27 -1.66
N ARG A 297 0.72 17.10 -2.64
CA ARG A 297 -0.22 18.16 -3.00
C ARG A 297 -1.64 17.66 -3.31
N ASP A 298 -2.61 18.46 -2.94
CA ASP A 298 -4.02 18.27 -3.29
C ASP A 298 -4.60 16.89 -2.87
N ASN A 299 -4.00 16.24 -1.87
CA ASN A 299 -4.53 14.98 -1.32
C ASN A 299 -5.62 15.27 -0.30
N SER A 300 -6.54 14.34 -0.16
CA SER A 300 -7.65 14.44 0.79
C SER A 300 -7.79 13.17 1.63
N CYS A 301 -7.78 13.33 2.95
CA CYS A 301 -8.15 12.29 3.90
C CYS A 301 -9.28 12.79 4.79
N VAL A 302 -10.41 12.08 4.76
CA VAL A 302 -11.61 12.43 5.49
C VAL A 302 -12.01 11.29 6.41
N SER A 303 -12.22 11.57 7.69
CA SER A 303 -12.70 10.59 8.67
C SER A 303 -14.15 10.90 9.06
N HIS A 304 -15.05 9.95 8.79
CA HIS A 304 -16.47 10.05 9.13
C HIS A 304 -16.82 9.31 10.42
N GLY A 305 -16.00 8.36 10.81
CA GLY A 305 -16.27 7.48 11.95
C GLY A 305 -16.23 8.18 13.28
N LEU A 306 -16.84 7.53 14.26
CA LEU A 306 -16.69 7.86 15.65
C LEU A 306 -15.30 7.39 16.12
N TYR A 307 -14.76 8.10 17.07
CA TYR A 307 -13.54 7.82 17.77
C TYR A 307 -13.41 6.35 18.26
N ASP A 308 -14.53 5.68 18.63
CA ASP A 308 -14.52 4.30 19.08
C ASP A 308 -14.32 3.27 17.95
N GLU A 309 -14.58 3.65 16.71
CA GLU A 309 -14.44 2.80 15.54
C GLU A 309 -12.99 2.76 15.02
N TYR A 310 -12.19 3.78 15.36
CA TYR A 310 -10.83 3.96 14.87
C TYR A 310 -9.86 4.06 16.05
N PRO A 311 -9.47 2.94 16.66
CA PRO A 311 -8.73 2.98 17.93
C PRO A 311 -7.29 3.47 17.81
N TRP A 312 -6.71 3.49 16.59
CA TRP A 312 -5.27 3.51 16.56
C TRP A 312 -4.67 4.83 16.21
N ALA A 313 -4.76 5.57 15.40
CA ALA A 313 -3.83 6.68 15.27
C ALA A 313 -4.25 7.81 14.38
N GLN A 314 -5.18 7.85 13.74
CA GLN A 314 -5.78 8.92 12.93
C GLN A 314 -4.98 10.24 12.90
N PHE A 315 -3.77 10.15 12.39
CA PHE A 315 -2.92 11.31 12.14
C PHE A 315 -3.13 11.81 10.71
N GLY A 316 -2.86 13.09 10.50
CA GLY A 316 -2.77 13.64 9.17
C GLY A 316 -1.48 13.21 8.44
N ILE A 317 -0.61 14.16 8.13
CA ILE A 317 0.67 13.92 7.46
C ILE A 317 1.77 13.80 8.51
N VAL A 318 2.62 12.79 8.41
CA VAL A 318 3.70 12.53 9.36
C VAL A 318 5.02 12.43 8.61
N PHE A 319 5.98 13.28 8.96
CA PHE A 319 7.36 13.15 8.52
C PHE A 319 8.14 12.30 9.52
N ASN A 320 8.98 11.43 9.03
CA ASN A 320 9.90 10.64 9.83
C ASN A 320 11.21 10.41 9.08
N ASN A 321 12.26 9.99 9.79
CA ASN A 321 13.52 9.55 9.19
C ASN A 321 14.11 8.42 10.03
N ALA A 322 13.95 7.20 9.59
CA ALA A 322 14.44 6.02 10.29
C ALA A 322 15.94 5.76 10.05
N ASN A 323 16.52 6.29 8.99
CA ASN A 323 17.91 6.00 8.57
C ASN A 323 18.73 7.26 8.24
N PRO A 324 20.08 7.17 8.33
CA PRO A 324 20.99 8.29 8.07
C PRO A 324 20.86 8.94 6.71
N ASP A 325 20.61 8.14 5.70
CA ASP A 325 20.60 8.56 4.29
C ASP A 325 19.23 9.04 3.83
N MET A 326 18.32 9.25 4.79
CA MET A 326 16.92 9.57 4.56
C MET A 326 16.51 10.83 5.29
N GLU A 327 17.40 11.82 5.35
CA GLU A 327 17.05 13.12 5.92
C GLU A 327 15.94 13.77 5.10
N SER A 328 14.82 14.02 5.75
CA SER A 328 13.72 14.74 5.13
C SER A 328 14.11 16.19 4.87
N ALA A 329 14.09 16.60 3.60
CA ALA A 329 14.41 17.95 3.18
C ALA A 329 13.72 18.32 1.85
N ASN A 330 13.54 19.62 1.61
CA ASN A 330 13.07 20.16 0.33
C ASN A 330 11.72 19.56 -0.14
N VAL A 331 10.79 19.36 0.79
CA VAL A 331 9.46 18.83 0.44
C VAL A 331 8.44 19.96 0.40
N THR A 332 7.64 19.98 -0.66
CA THR A 332 6.48 20.87 -0.78
C THR A 332 5.21 20.15 -0.36
N VAL A 333 4.52 20.67 0.66
CA VAL A 333 3.23 20.14 1.14
C VAL A 333 2.17 21.22 0.94
N THR A 334 1.33 21.09 -0.09
CA THR A 334 0.41 22.16 -0.47
C THR A 334 -0.98 21.65 -0.86
N GLY A 335 -2.02 22.42 -0.54
CA GLY A 335 -3.38 22.13 -0.98
C GLY A 335 -4.04 20.89 -0.38
N ASN A 336 -3.40 20.22 0.58
CA ASN A 336 -3.95 18.99 1.15
C ASN A 336 -5.09 19.27 2.12
N LEU A 337 -6.07 18.38 2.15
CA LEU A 337 -7.19 18.36 3.09
C LEU A 337 -7.06 17.17 4.05
N ILE A 338 -6.92 17.46 5.33
CA ILE A 338 -7.09 16.48 6.41
C ILE A 338 -8.31 16.91 7.21
N ASP A 339 -9.35 16.09 7.23
CA ASP A 339 -10.59 16.42 7.92
C ASP A 339 -10.99 15.27 8.87
N GLY A 340 -11.11 15.59 10.15
CA GLY A 340 -11.57 14.66 11.16
C GLY A 340 -10.48 13.77 11.78
N ALA A 341 -9.22 14.15 11.75
CA ALA A 341 -8.16 13.39 12.40
C ALA A 341 -8.36 13.28 13.91
N GLY A 342 -8.11 12.11 14.46
CA GLY A 342 -8.19 11.86 15.91
C GLY A 342 -7.17 12.67 16.70
N TYR A 343 -6.04 12.97 16.07
CA TYR A 343 -4.89 13.70 16.63
C TYR A 343 -4.52 14.90 15.76
N GLY A 344 -3.21 15.13 15.58
CA GLY A 344 -2.67 16.29 14.86
C GLY A 344 -2.81 16.21 13.33
N GLY A 345 -2.67 17.38 12.70
CA GLY A 345 -2.77 17.52 11.24
C GLY A 345 -1.47 17.23 10.52
N LEU A 346 -0.34 17.75 11.03
CA LEU A 346 0.97 17.58 10.41
C LEU A 346 2.07 17.46 11.47
N TYR A 347 2.92 16.46 11.36
CA TYR A 347 4.19 16.35 12.07
C TYR A 347 5.32 16.62 11.12
N LEU A 348 6.00 17.75 11.33
CA LEU A 348 7.03 18.27 10.44
C LEU A 348 8.41 17.99 11.02
N LEU A 349 9.22 17.26 10.28
CA LEU A 349 10.62 16.98 10.59
C LEU A 349 11.47 17.36 9.39
N GLY A 350 12.66 17.90 9.62
CA GLY A 350 13.61 18.17 8.57
C GLY A 350 13.69 19.64 8.16
N SER A 351 14.22 19.93 6.99
CA SER A 351 14.57 21.28 6.63
C SER A 351 14.16 21.70 5.23
N HIS A 352 13.99 23.02 5.07
CA HIS A 352 13.68 23.64 3.77
C HIS A 352 12.36 23.19 3.16
N HIS A 353 11.40 22.79 3.98
CA HIS A 353 10.05 22.44 3.53
C HIS A 353 9.21 23.71 3.30
N LEU A 354 8.32 23.62 2.32
CA LEU A 354 7.20 24.53 2.15
C LEU A 354 5.90 23.83 2.54
N VAL A 355 5.22 24.33 3.58
CA VAL A 355 3.90 23.86 4.02
C VAL A 355 2.92 24.99 3.81
N ALA A 356 2.13 24.97 2.75
CA ALA A 356 1.29 26.11 2.41
C ALA A 356 -0.09 25.70 1.87
N HIS A 357 -1.08 26.55 2.15
CA HIS A 357 -2.45 26.39 1.61
C HIS A 357 -3.13 25.05 1.94
N ASN A 358 -2.67 24.36 3.00
CA ASN A 358 -3.31 23.13 3.46
C ASN A 358 -4.49 23.46 4.38
N ARG A 359 -5.45 22.55 4.43
CA ARG A 359 -6.61 22.60 5.30
C ARG A 359 -6.58 21.39 6.24
N PHE A 360 -6.29 21.66 7.51
CA PHE A 360 -6.29 20.70 8.60
C PHE A 360 -7.50 20.99 9.48
N LEU A 361 -8.60 20.27 9.24
CA LEU A 361 -9.92 20.57 9.78
C LEU A 361 -10.37 19.49 10.77
N ALA A 362 -11.21 19.91 11.72
CA ALA A 362 -11.78 19.03 12.74
C ALA A 362 -10.75 18.10 13.41
N LEU A 363 -9.56 18.65 13.67
CA LEU A 363 -8.46 17.93 14.29
C LEU A 363 -8.69 17.66 15.77
N ASN A 364 -7.91 16.73 16.31
CA ASN A 364 -7.93 16.34 17.72
C ASN A 364 -9.33 15.93 18.18
N ARG A 365 -10.00 15.08 17.40
CA ARG A 365 -11.32 14.52 17.77
C ARG A 365 -11.26 13.70 19.05
N ASN A 366 -10.10 13.17 19.39
CA ASN A 366 -9.86 12.48 20.66
C ASN A 366 -9.84 13.44 21.87
N GLN A 367 -9.89 14.75 21.62
CA GLN A 367 -9.88 15.80 22.64
C GLN A 367 -8.67 15.71 23.57
N CYS A 368 -7.52 15.31 23.05
CA CYS A 368 -6.30 15.22 23.81
C CYS A 368 -5.81 16.61 24.26
N THR A 369 -5.20 16.64 25.43
CA THR A 369 -4.59 17.82 26.05
C THR A 369 -3.23 17.40 26.61
N THR A 370 -2.63 18.24 27.42
CA THR A 370 -1.43 17.89 28.21
C THR A 370 -1.72 16.80 29.25
N ASP A 371 -2.99 16.54 29.56
CA ASP A 371 -3.41 15.45 30.45
C ASP A 371 -3.43 14.11 29.70
N ARG A 372 -2.41 13.31 29.90
CA ARG A 372 -2.21 11.98 29.29
C ARG A 372 -3.06 10.88 29.90
N THR A 373 -3.77 11.15 30.99
CA THR A 373 -4.64 10.13 31.63
C THR A 373 -5.96 9.94 30.89
N ARG A 374 -6.28 10.81 29.94
CA ARG A 374 -7.48 10.68 29.11
C ARG A 374 -7.39 9.45 28.20
N PRO A 375 -8.47 8.72 28.05
CA PRO A 375 -8.51 7.59 27.14
C PRO A 375 -7.97 7.97 25.76
N ARG A 376 -7.10 7.14 25.17
CA ARG A 376 -6.48 7.32 23.84
C ARG A 376 -5.54 8.51 23.67
N CYS A 377 -5.23 9.23 24.74
CA CYS A 377 -4.24 10.31 24.70
C CYS A 377 -2.86 9.86 25.19
N ASP A 378 -2.64 8.58 25.34
CA ASP A 378 -1.35 7.96 25.67
C ASP A 378 -0.86 7.02 24.56
N TYR A 379 -0.78 7.54 23.36
CA TYR A 379 -0.39 6.77 22.18
C TYR A 379 1.14 6.63 22.07
N GLY A 380 1.80 6.11 23.07
CA GLY A 380 3.24 5.79 23.01
C GLY A 380 4.18 6.98 22.67
N SER A 381 3.67 8.16 22.45
CA SER A 381 4.44 9.36 22.23
C SER A 381 5.02 9.88 23.54
N GLY A 382 6.30 10.15 23.56
CA GLY A 382 6.96 10.84 24.68
C GLY A 382 6.47 12.26 24.92
N ASP A 383 5.96 12.93 23.89
CA ASP A 383 5.53 14.33 23.91
C ASP A 383 4.02 14.47 23.68
N PRO A 384 3.28 15.00 24.68
CA PRO A 384 1.85 15.26 24.54
C PRO A 384 1.49 16.18 23.38
N ALA A 385 2.38 17.11 22.99
CA ALA A 385 2.13 18.02 21.87
C ALA A 385 1.87 17.30 20.55
N LEU A 386 2.43 16.12 20.35
CA LEU A 386 2.20 15.30 19.15
C LEU A 386 0.73 14.89 18.99
N LEU A 387 0.00 14.79 20.10
CA LEU A 387 -1.38 14.29 20.07
C LEU A 387 -2.41 15.38 19.84
N HIS A 388 -2.10 16.64 20.14
CA HIS A 388 -3.09 17.70 20.15
C HIS A 388 -2.71 18.97 19.39
N SER A 389 -1.66 18.92 18.59
CA SER A 389 -1.22 20.09 17.81
C SER A 389 -1.72 20.06 16.38
N GLY A 390 -2.04 21.22 15.81
CA GLY A 390 -2.40 21.35 14.40
C GLY A 390 -1.22 21.00 13.49
N ILE A 391 -0.11 21.74 13.66
CA ILE A 391 1.18 21.47 13.03
C ILE A 391 2.22 21.40 14.14
N CYS A 392 2.88 20.28 14.28
CA CYS A 392 3.91 20.05 15.29
C CYS A 392 5.29 19.90 14.63
N LEU A 393 6.24 20.76 15.00
CA LEU A 393 7.63 20.65 14.57
C LEU A 393 8.35 19.70 15.54
N VAL A 394 8.92 18.63 15.03
CA VAL A 394 9.44 17.51 15.84
C VAL A 394 10.92 17.25 15.55
N PRO A 395 11.68 16.68 16.52
CA PRO A 395 13.07 16.31 16.28
C PRO A 395 13.23 14.93 15.60
N GLY A 396 12.10 14.19 15.40
CA GLY A 396 12.10 12.78 14.98
C GLY A 396 12.34 11.82 16.14
N ALA A 397 11.55 10.74 16.20
CA ALA A 397 11.63 9.75 17.27
C ALA A 397 12.73 8.71 17.02
N ALA A 398 12.80 8.18 15.82
CA ALA A 398 13.76 7.13 15.46
C ALA A 398 15.17 7.68 15.28
N ARG A 399 15.27 8.92 14.75
CA ARG A 399 16.54 9.57 14.50
C ARG A 399 16.37 11.08 14.53
N PRO A 400 16.84 11.74 15.59
CA PRO A 400 16.73 13.19 15.70
C PRO A 400 17.43 13.91 14.54
N ALA A 401 16.68 14.80 13.88
CA ALA A 401 17.19 15.71 12.87
C ALA A 401 16.78 17.15 13.20
N ARG A 402 17.46 18.10 12.60
CA ARG A 402 17.14 19.52 12.84
C ARG A 402 15.92 19.92 12.03
N THR A 403 14.91 20.44 12.69
CA THR A 403 13.71 21.00 12.04
C THR A 403 13.87 22.51 11.94
N VAL A 404 14.41 22.95 10.81
CA VAL A 404 14.85 24.35 10.60
C VAL A 404 14.60 24.81 9.15
N ASN A 405 14.53 26.11 8.96
CA ASN A 405 14.41 26.77 7.66
C ASN A 405 13.14 26.36 6.88
N ASN A 406 12.10 25.94 7.58
CA ASN A 406 10.83 25.60 6.96
C ASN A 406 9.94 26.84 6.84
N ARG A 407 9.12 26.90 5.80
CA ARG A 407 8.09 27.92 5.60
C ARG A 407 6.72 27.29 5.80
N ILE A 408 5.95 27.83 6.74
CA ILE A 408 4.61 27.34 7.12
C ILE A 408 3.66 28.52 6.97
N GLU A 409 2.91 28.58 5.88
CA GLU A 409 2.16 29.79 5.56
C GLU A 409 0.80 29.49 4.91
N ASP A 410 -0.15 30.38 5.17
CA ASP A 410 -1.48 30.35 4.55
C ASP A 410 -2.25 29.04 4.77
N ASN A 411 -1.98 28.31 5.86
CA ASN A 411 -2.72 27.10 6.20
C ASN A 411 -3.96 27.42 7.05
N GLU A 412 -5.02 26.66 6.89
CA GLU A 412 -6.19 26.68 7.75
C GLU A 412 -6.13 25.49 8.73
N VAL A 413 -6.16 25.76 10.03
CA VAL A 413 -6.11 24.78 11.10
C VAL A 413 -7.31 24.96 12.01
N SER A 414 -8.14 23.90 12.18
CA SER A 414 -9.28 23.93 13.09
C SER A 414 -9.47 22.62 13.82
N GLY A 415 -10.07 22.67 14.99
CA GLY A 415 -10.37 21.48 15.80
C GLY A 415 -10.36 21.80 17.30
N PHE A 416 -10.33 20.77 18.12
CA PHE A 416 -10.33 20.94 19.57
C PHE A 416 -8.98 21.48 20.07
N GLY A 417 -8.99 22.65 20.68
CA GLY A 417 -7.80 23.32 21.25
C GLY A 417 -6.85 23.93 20.20
N MET A 418 -7.26 24.03 18.94
CA MET A 418 -6.39 24.44 17.84
C MET A 418 -6.03 25.93 17.86
N ARG A 419 -6.77 26.76 18.59
CA ARG A 419 -6.39 28.17 18.76
C ARG A 419 -5.08 28.32 19.51
N GLU A 420 -4.86 27.50 20.53
CA GLU A 420 -3.67 27.54 21.38
C GLU A 420 -2.55 26.63 20.85
N SER A 421 -2.92 25.51 20.24
CA SER A 421 -2.00 24.46 19.78
C SER A 421 -1.88 24.41 18.26
N CYS A 422 -2.01 25.53 17.58
CA CYS A 422 -2.02 25.61 16.13
C CYS A 422 -0.71 25.17 15.49
N ILE A 423 0.38 25.83 15.84
CA ILE A 423 1.74 25.52 15.39
C ILE A 423 2.62 25.47 16.64
N VAL A 424 3.13 24.31 16.95
CA VAL A 424 3.88 24.03 18.17
C VAL A 424 5.21 23.39 17.81
N ALA A 425 6.24 23.70 18.59
CA ALA A 425 7.53 23.03 18.50
C ALA A 425 7.70 22.08 19.70
N ALA A 426 8.05 20.84 19.43
CA ALA A 426 8.39 19.87 20.45
C ALA A 426 9.66 20.27 21.23
N PRO A 427 9.88 19.77 22.44
CA PRO A 427 11.09 20.05 23.21
C PRO A 427 12.37 19.84 22.39
N GLY A 428 13.25 20.83 22.43
CA GLY A 428 14.51 20.81 21.67
C GLY A 428 14.42 21.34 20.24
N VAL A 429 13.23 21.66 19.74
CA VAL A 429 13.02 22.29 18.42
C VAL A 429 12.72 23.77 18.59
N SER A 430 13.39 24.63 17.81
CA SER A 430 13.16 26.06 17.83
C SER A 430 12.13 26.48 16.79
N LEU A 431 10.99 26.98 17.23
CA LEU A 431 10.02 27.61 16.33
C LEU A 431 10.59 28.78 15.57
N ALA A 432 11.45 29.60 16.24
CA ALA A 432 12.09 30.76 15.64
C ALA A 432 13.11 30.42 14.54
N ALA A 433 13.55 29.19 14.44
CA ALA A 433 14.37 28.70 13.32
C ALA A 433 13.58 28.42 12.06
N ASN A 434 12.25 28.61 12.09
CA ASN A 434 11.32 28.40 11.00
C ASN A 434 10.47 29.68 10.79
N GLN A 435 9.84 29.79 9.64
CA GLN A 435 8.97 30.91 9.31
C GLN A 435 7.51 30.45 9.33
N ALA A 436 6.73 31.00 10.25
CA ALA A 436 5.27 30.77 10.30
C ALA A 436 4.53 32.09 10.06
N ALA A 437 3.70 32.17 9.02
CA ALA A 437 3.02 33.39 8.63
C ALA A 437 1.61 33.10 8.05
N ARG A 438 0.67 34.00 8.36
CA ARG A 438 -0.69 34.01 7.78
C ARG A 438 -1.48 32.70 7.95
N ASN A 439 -1.12 31.86 8.89
CA ASN A 439 -1.90 30.66 9.20
C ASN A 439 -3.14 31.06 10.01
N ARG A 440 -4.28 30.48 9.65
CA ARG A 440 -5.55 30.70 10.34
C ARG A 440 -5.83 29.56 11.31
N CYS A 441 -5.89 29.87 12.59
CA CYS A 441 -6.07 28.91 13.67
C CYS A 441 -7.37 29.21 14.41
N VAL A 442 -8.29 28.24 14.43
CA VAL A 442 -9.58 28.40 15.11
C VAL A 442 -9.94 27.14 15.90
N ASP A 443 -10.54 27.34 17.07
CA ASP A 443 -11.17 26.20 17.73
C ASP A 443 -12.39 25.76 16.93
N GLY A 444 -12.44 24.51 16.57
CA GLY A 444 -13.64 23.90 16.00
C GLY A 444 -14.73 23.88 17.06
N GLY A 445 -15.94 24.29 16.71
CA GLY A 445 -17.11 24.13 17.56
C GLY A 445 -17.22 22.68 18.01
N LYS A 446 -17.74 22.44 19.21
CA LYS A 446 -18.02 21.12 19.73
C LYS A 446 -18.80 20.34 18.67
N THR A 447 -18.19 19.35 18.08
CA THR A 447 -18.96 18.35 17.36
C THR A 447 -19.77 17.59 18.41
N PRO A 448 -21.07 17.42 18.22
CA PRO A 448 -21.94 16.79 19.19
C PRO A 448 -21.56 15.34 19.47
#